data_18407f2ff6cb72e84980b2158713fffd
#
_entry.id   18407f2ff6cb72e84980b2158713fffd
#
_cell.length_a   1.000
_cell.length_b   1.000
_cell.length_c   1.000
_cell.angle_alpha   90.00
_cell.angle_beta   90.00
_cell.angle_gamma   90.00
#
_symmetry.space_group_name_H-M   'P 1'
#
loop_
_entity.id
_entity.type
_entity.pdbx_description
1 polymer ?
#
loop_
_entity_poly.entity_id
_entity_poly.type
_entity_poly.pdbx_seq_one_letter_code
_entity_poly.pdbx_strand_id
1 'polypeptide(L)'
;TDLCKGPHIPHTGFVKAVKVTAIAGAYWKGDENNKQLTRVYGITFPKKKELTAYLELVEQAKARDHRKLGKELDLFHFSERVGQGLPLWLPKGADLRMRLENFLKEAQRKSGYLPVITPHIGSKDLYVTSGHYAKYGEDSFQPIQTPSEGEEFLLKPMNCPHHCEVFKSRPRTYKDLPVRFAEFGTVYRYEQSGELHGLTRVRGFTQDDAHIFCTNDQVKEEVGKVIDLVLYIFKTLNFEDFIAQVSLRDPEKPEKYIGSDENWDKAEKSIKEVAEEKGLETVVEYGEAAFYGPKLDFMVRDAIGRTWQLGTSESAAELWVGACAELVE
;
A
#
# COMPACT_ATOMS: atom_id res chain seq x y z
N THR A 1 -3.16 34.80 -19.53
CA THR A 1 -3.90 33.56 -19.22
C THR A 1 -3.05 32.75 -18.29
N ASP A 2 -3.48 32.58 -17.04
CA ASP A 2 -2.74 31.82 -16.02
C ASP A 2 -3.19 30.37 -16.01
N LEU A 3 -2.23 29.46 -15.82
CA LEU A 3 -2.51 28.07 -15.47
C LEU A 3 -2.69 27.99 -13.94
N CYS A 4 -3.88 28.30 -13.49
CA CYS A 4 -4.22 28.22 -12.08
C CYS A 4 -5.54 27.47 -11.88
N LYS A 5 -5.58 26.59 -10.88
CA LYS A 5 -6.77 25.80 -10.56
C LYS A 5 -7.76 26.57 -9.69
N GLY A 6 -7.36 27.76 -9.15
CA GLY A 6 -8.16 28.53 -8.19
C GLY A 6 -8.49 27.76 -6.90
N PRO A 7 -9.24 28.33 -5.95
CA PRO A 7 -9.65 29.72 -5.91
C PRO A 7 -8.51 30.69 -5.60
N HIS A 8 -8.71 31.98 -5.91
CA HIS A 8 -7.73 33.05 -5.63
C HIS A 8 -8.18 33.92 -4.47
N ILE A 9 -7.21 34.45 -3.72
CA ILE A 9 -7.48 35.48 -2.72
C ILE A 9 -7.78 36.83 -3.43
N PRO A 10 -8.67 37.69 -2.88
CA PRO A 10 -9.04 38.96 -3.53
C PRO A 10 -7.88 39.92 -3.72
N HIS A 11 -6.91 39.96 -2.80
CA HIS A 11 -5.69 40.76 -2.91
C HIS A 11 -4.59 40.25 -1.97
N THR A 12 -3.33 40.58 -2.28
CA THR A 12 -2.14 40.11 -1.56
C THR A 12 -2.07 40.58 -0.11
N GLY A 13 -2.83 41.59 0.29
CA GLY A 13 -2.92 42.06 1.68
C GLY A 13 -3.44 41.02 2.68
N PHE A 14 -4.07 39.95 2.20
CA PHE A 14 -4.45 38.80 3.06
C PHE A 14 -3.26 37.91 3.41
N VAL A 15 -2.16 37.98 2.63
CA VAL A 15 -0.94 37.21 2.91
C VAL A 15 -0.13 37.91 3.99
N LYS A 16 -0.26 37.44 5.24
CA LYS A 16 0.41 38.07 6.41
C LYS A 16 1.80 37.49 6.68
N ALA A 17 2.02 36.24 6.39
CA ALA A 17 3.30 35.58 6.58
C ALA A 17 3.61 34.70 5.35
N VAL A 18 4.74 34.93 4.72
CA VAL A 18 5.20 34.21 3.53
C VAL A 18 6.66 33.80 3.65
N LYS A 19 7.00 32.65 3.12
CA LYS A 19 8.38 32.18 2.96
C LYS A 19 8.53 31.54 1.59
N VAL A 20 9.51 31.99 0.82
CA VAL A 20 9.99 31.27 -0.36
C VAL A 20 10.82 30.07 0.13
N THR A 21 10.45 28.87 -0.28
CA THR A 21 11.02 27.61 0.21
C THR A 21 12.00 26.99 -0.77
N ALA A 22 11.80 27.18 -2.07
CA ALA A 22 12.69 26.65 -3.10
C ALA A 22 12.55 27.40 -4.43
N ILE A 23 13.58 27.27 -5.26
CA ILE A 23 13.55 27.70 -6.67
C ILE A 23 14.04 26.52 -7.50
N ALA A 24 13.33 26.16 -8.57
CA ALA A 24 13.67 25.07 -9.47
C ALA A 24 13.32 25.40 -10.93
N GLY A 25 13.96 24.72 -11.87
CA GLY A 25 13.53 24.71 -13.27
C GLY A 25 12.24 23.92 -13.43
N ALA A 26 11.40 24.34 -14.38
CA ALA A 26 10.21 23.58 -14.76
C ALA A 26 9.90 23.84 -16.24
N TYR A 27 9.50 22.81 -16.96
CA TYR A 27 9.03 22.99 -18.34
C TYR A 27 7.58 23.47 -18.37
N TRP A 28 7.27 24.36 -19.31
CA TRP A 28 5.92 24.84 -19.52
C TRP A 28 4.96 23.67 -19.80
N LYS A 29 3.90 23.57 -19.02
CA LYS A 29 2.92 22.46 -19.06
C LYS A 29 3.49 21.07 -18.75
N GLY A 30 4.69 20.96 -18.16
CA GLY A 30 5.31 19.68 -17.83
C GLY A 30 5.94 18.93 -19.01
N ASP A 31 5.98 19.51 -20.18
CA ASP A 31 6.54 18.93 -21.39
C ASP A 31 7.98 19.45 -21.62
N GLU A 32 8.95 18.55 -21.68
CA GLU A 32 10.37 18.85 -21.85
C GLU A 32 10.72 19.55 -23.17
N ASN A 33 9.85 19.42 -24.18
CA ASN A 33 9.99 20.11 -25.47
C ASN A 33 9.57 21.58 -25.39
N ASN A 34 8.91 22.00 -24.34
CA ASN A 34 8.48 23.36 -24.13
C ASN A 34 9.55 24.22 -23.43
N LYS A 35 9.31 25.55 -23.45
CA LYS A 35 10.19 26.50 -22.78
C LYS A 35 10.41 26.20 -21.32
N GLN A 36 11.67 26.15 -20.88
CA GLN A 36 12.03 26.06 -19.48
C GLN A 36 11.74 27.40 -18.78
N LEU A 37 11.07 27.28 -17.63
CA LEU A 37 10.69 28.38 -16.75
C LEU A 37 11.35 28.21 -15.39
N THR A 38 11.40 29.31 -14.64
CA THR A 38 11.78 29.26 -13.20
C THR A 38 10.52 29.10 -12.36
N ARG A 39 10.45 28.03 -11.58
CA ARG A 39 9.38 27.79 -10.62
C ARG A 39 9.84 28.20 -9.23
N VAL A 40 9.09 29.10 -8.61
CA VAL A 40 9.32 29.56 -7.24
C VAL A 40 8.28 28.88 -6.35
N TYR A 41 8.75 28.13 -5.35
CA TYR A 41 7.93 27.49 -4.34
C TYR A 41 7.85 28.40 -3.11
N GLY A 42 6.68 28.55 -2.56
CA GLY A 42 6.46 29.34 -1.36
C GLY A 42 5.30 28.83 -0.56
N ILE A 43 5.28 29.18 0.70
CA ILE A 43 4.20 28.84 1.62
C ILE A 43 3.75 30.10 2.35
N THR A 44 2.46 30.18 2.66
CA THR A 44 1.87 31.32 3.34
C THR A 44 0.94 30.85 4.45
N PHE A 45 0.89 31.65 5.53
CA PHE A 45 -0.02 31.45 6.65
C PHE A 45 -0.69 32.76 7.06
N PRO A 46 -1.89 32.70 7.67
CA PRO A 46 -2.58 33.89 8.22
C PRO A 46 -1.77 34.62 9.29
N LYS A 47 -0.95 33.89 10.06
CA LYS A 47 -0.15 34.44 11.17
C LYS A 47 1.30 33.99 11.10
N LYS A 48 2.22 34.90 11.48
CA LYS A 48 3.66 34.60 11.51
C LYS A 48 3.99 33.43 12.45
N LYS A 49 3.29 33.29 13.58
CA LYS A 49 3.48 32.18 14.54
C LYS A 49 3.19 30.83 13.88
N GLU A 50 2.16 30.73 13.06
CA GLU A 50 1.82 29.49 12.36
C GLU A 50 2.88 29.13 11.31
N LEU A 51 3.37 30.13 10.56
CA LEU A 51 4.49 29.91 9.63
C LEU A 51 5.74 29.43 10.36
N THR A 52 6.09 30.04 11.51
CA THR A 52 7.26 29.62 12.30
C THR A 52 7.09 28.17 12.77
N ALA A 53 5.96 27.81 13.35
CA ALA A 53 5.68 26.43 13.79
C ALA A 53 5.76 25.43 12.64
N TYR A 54 5.21 25.78 11.47
CA TYR A 54 5.34 24.93 10.29
C TYR A 54 6.79 24.74 9.82
N LEU A 55 7.59 25.82 9.81
CA LEU A 55 9.01 25.74 9.42
C LEU A 55 9.80 24.87 10.42
N GLU A 56 9.52 24.96 11.71
CA GLU A 56 10.11 24.09 12.73
C GLU A 56 9.75 22.61 12.49
N LEU A 57 8.48 22.31 12.16
CA LEU A 57 8.05 20.96 11.78
C LEU A 57 8.80 20.45 10.53
N VAL A 58 8.97 21.29 9.52
CA VAL A 58 9.73 20.93 8.30
C VAL A 58 11.17 20.59 8.61
N GLU A 59 11.83 21.38 9.49
CA GLU A 59 13.22 21.08 9.90
C GLU A 59 13.30 19.79 10.72
N GLN A 60 12.35 19.53 11.61
CA GLN A 60 12.27 18.26 12.34
C GLN A 60 12.05 17.07 11.39
N ALA A 61 11.18 17.22 10.39
CA ALA A 61 10.96 16.18 9.38
C ALA A 61 12.23 15.90 8.56
N LYS A 62 12.97 16.93 8.16
CA LYS A 62 14.26 16.77 7.47
C LYS A 62 15.29 16.05 8.35
N ALA A 63 15.33 16.37 9.63
CA ALA A 63 16.24 15.71 10.59
C ALA A 63 15.90 14.22 10.76
N ARG A 64 14.62 13.86 10.61
CA ARG A 64 14.09 12.47 10.73
C ARG A 64 13.92 11.76 9.38
N ASP A 65 14.34 12.37 8.27
CA ASP A 65 14.22 11.76 6.94
C ASP A 65 14.97 10.42 6.94
N HIS A 66 14.25 9.34 6.61
CA HIS A 66 14.77 7.98 6.61
C HIS A 66 15.99 7.81 5.67
N ARG A 67 16.09 8.59 4.60
CA ARG A 67 17.23 8.56 3.66
C ARG A 67 18.50 9.12 4.33
N LYS A 68 18.32 10.17 5.12
CA LYS A 68 19.40 10.77 5.92
C LYS A 68 19.82 9.81 7.04
N LEU A 69 18.87 9.37 7.86
CA LEU A 69 19.13 8.46 8.97
C LEU A 69 19.65 7.10 8.47
N GLY A 70 19.13 6.59 7.38
CA GLY A 70 19.60 5.34 6.75
C GLY A 70 21.08 5.39 6.39
N LYS A 71 21.53 6.52 5.83
CA LYS A 71 22.94 6.75 5.51
C LYS A 71 23.80 6.96 6.77
N GLU A 72 23.36 7.82 7.71
CA GLU A 72 24.11 8.14 8.93
C GLU A 72 24.27 6.93 9.87
N LEU A 73 23.29 6.04 9.90
CA LEU A 73 23.25 4.86 10.76
C LEU A 73 23.70 3.57 10.06
N ASP A 74 24.06 3.63 8.78
CA ASP A 74 24.42 2.47 7.96
C ASP A 74 23.31 1.40 7.90
N LEU A 75 22.06 1.82 7.60
CA LEU A 75 20.91 0.90 7.59
C LEU A 75 20.68 0.27 6.21
N PHE A 76 20.76 1.07 5.15
CA PHE A 76 20.56 0.60 3.78
C PHE A 76 21.30 1.46 2.76
N HIS A 77 21.44 0.91 1.56
CA HIS A 77 22.13 1.56 0.45
C HIS A 77 21.41 1.26 -0.87
N PHE A 78 21.43 2.24 -1.79
CA PHE A 78 21.03 2.04 -3.19
C PHE A 78 22.26 2.06 -4.09
N SER A 79 22.48 1.00 -4.86
CA SER A 79 23.58 0.89 -5.81
C SER A 79 23.07 0.98 -7.24
N GLU A 80 23.69 1.79 -8.07
CA GLU A 80 23.38 1.88 -9.50
C GLU A 80 23.60 0.53 -10.22
N ARG A 81 24.56 -0.26 -9.75
CA ARG A 81 24.85 -1.61 -10.33
C ARG A 81 23.78 -2.63 -10.00
N VAL A 82 23.12 -2.51 -8.84
CA VAL A 82 21.98 -3.37 -8.48
C VAL A 82 20.72 -2.92 -9.19
N GLY A 83 20.55 -1.61 -9.34
CA GLY A 83 19.41 -1.00 -10.00
C GLY A 83 18.64 -0.03 -9.10
N GLN A 84 17.96 0.91 -9.72
CA GLN A 84 17.17 1.90 -9.02
C GLN A 84 15.96 1.27 -8.33
N GLY A 85 15.65 1.72 -7.12
CA GLY A 85 14.51 1.23 -6.36
C GLY A 85 14.68 -0.18 -5.77
N LEU A 86 15.92 -0.73 -5.77
CA LEU A 86 16.25 -2.02 -5.16
C LEU A 86 17.19 -1.80 -3.97
N PRO A 87 16.65 -1.68 -2.73
CA PRO A 87 17.44 -1.38 -1.55
C PRO A 87 18.30 -2.57 -1.12
N LEU A 88 19.56 -2.30 -0.80
CA LEU A 88 20.47 -3.20 -0.12
C LEU A 88 20.40 -2.91 1.39
N TRP A 89 19.95 -3.88 2.15
CA TRP A 89 19.94 -3.78 3.61
C TRP A 89 21.33 -4.08 4.17
N LEU A 90 21.93 -3.09 4.84
CA LEU A 90 23.23 -3.24 5.48
C LEU A 90 23.08 -3.98 6.83
N PRO A 91 24.15 -4.48 7.45
CA PRO A 91 24.04 -5.34 8.63
C PRO A 91 23.16 -4.80 9.76
N LYS A 92 23.27 -3.52 10.12
CA LYS A 92 22.42 -2.90 11.15
C LYS A 92 20.97 -2.80 10.72
N GLY A 93 20.71 -2.43 9.47
CA GLY A 93 19.36 -2.37 8.92
C GLY A 93 18.73 -3.74 8.78
N ALA A 94 19.51 -4.74 8.38
CA ALA A 94 19.06 -6.12 8.32
C ALA A 94 18.69 -6.68 9.71
N ASP A 95 19.49 -6.41 10.73
CA ASP A 95 19.19 -6.80 12.12
C ASP A 95 17.90 -6.10 12.62
N LEU A 96 17.76 -4.79 12.39
CA LEU A 96 16.55 -4.05 12.74
C LEU A 96 15.31 -4.67 12.06
N ARG A 97 15.41 -4.93 10.75
CA ARG A 97 14.33 -5.55 9.97
C ARG A 97 13.98 -6.94 10.52
N MET A 98 14.97 -7.80 10.78
CA MET A 98 14.73 -9.13 11.34
C MET A 98 14.04 -9.07 12.71
N ARG A 99 14.37 -8.11 13.55
CA ARG A 99 13.71 -7.93 14.86
C ARG A 99 12.24 -7.55 14.70
N LEU A 100 11.93 -6.62 13.78
CA LEU A 100 10.54 -6.25 13.44
C LEU A 100 9.77 -7.45 12.87
N GLU A 101 10.35 -8.15 11.88
CA GLU A 101 9.74 -9.35 11.31
C GLU A 101 9.48 -10.44 12.35
N ASN A 102 10.42 -10.69 13.27
CA ASN A 102 10.25 -11.68 14.33
C ASN A 102 9.13 -11.30 15.30
N PHE A 103 9.03 -10.03 15.67
CA PHE A 103 7.91 -9.53 16.47
C PHE A 103 6.56 -9.76 15.77
N LEU A 104 6.46 -9.39 14.48
CA LEU A 104 5.24 -9.55 13.68
C LEU A 104 4.89 -11.03 13.48
N LYS A 105 5.87 -11.89 13.16
CA LYS A 105 5.68 -13.35 13.03
C LYS A 105 5.13 -13.97 14.32
N GLU A 106 5.62 -13.53 15.48
CA GLU A 106 5.13 -14.03 16.76
C GLU A 106 3.69 -13.56 17.04
N ALA A 107 3.37 -12.30 16.71
CA ALA A 107 2.02 -11.76 16.82
C ALA A 107 1.03 -12.52 15.92
N GLN A 108 1.40 -12.75 14.66
CA GLN A 108 0.62 -13.53 13.69
C GLN A 108 0.39 -14.97 14.19
N ARG A 109 1.45 -15.64 14.64
CA ARG A 109 1.35 -17.02 15.16
C ARG A 109 0.40 -17.11 16.33
N LYS A 110 0.43 -16.15 17.27
CA LYS A 110 -0.50 -16.07 18.40
C LYS A 110 -1.94 -15.82 17.97
N SER A 111 -2.12 -15.14 16.84
CA SER A 111 -3.43 -14.87 16.22
C SER A 111 -3.91 -16.00 15.30
N GLY A 112 -3.20 -17.13 15.26
CA GLY A 112 -3.61 -18.35 14.54
C GLY A 112 -3.25 -18.35 13.04
N TYR A 113 -2.32 -17.51 12.61
CA TYR A 113 -1.81 -17.55 11.24
C TYR A 113 -0.77 -18.65 11.07
N LEU A 114 -0.84 -19.34 9.95
CA LEU A 114 0.10 -20.37 9.51
C LEU A 114 1.13 -19.74 8.58
N PRO A 115 2.44 -19.86 8.84
CA PRO A 115 3.46 -19.29 7.98
C PRO A 115 3.56 -20.06 6.67
N VAL A 116 3.67 -19.31 5.57
CA VAL A 116 3.97 -19.85 4.23
C VAL A 116 5.15 -19.10 3.64
N ILE A 117 5.81 -19.70 2.65
CA ILE A 117 6.90 -19.09 1.88
C ILE A 117 6.67 -19.44 0.42
N THR A 118 6.58 -18.43 -0.43
CA THR A 118 6.32 -18.59 -1.86
C THR A 118 7.48 -18.08 -2.71
N PRO A 119 7.68 -18.65 -3.91
CA PRO A 119 8.78 -18.24 -4.79
C PRO A 119 8.60 -16.79 -5.28
N HIS A 120 9.70 -16.15 -5.68
CA HIS A 120 9.70 -14.78 -6.20
C HIS A 120 9.16 -14.66 -7.63
N ILE A 121 9.13 -15.78 -8.35
CA ILE A 121 8.62 -15.88 -9.72
C ILE A 121 7.49 -16.90 -9.78
N GLY A 122 6.58 -16.71 -10.73
CA GLY A 122 5.53 -17.66 -11.04
C GLY A 122 5.26 -17.69 -12.53
N SER A 123 4.61 -18.76 -13.02
CA SER A 123 4.17 -18.82 -14.41
C SER A 123 3.29 -17.60 -14.73
N LYS A 124 3.44 -17.01 -15.91
CA LYS A 124 2.62 -15.91 -16.40
C LYS A 124 1.12 -16.25 -16.35
N ASP A 125 0.77 -17.51 -16.66
CA ASP A 125 -0.61 -17.98 -16.67
C ASP A 125 -1.29 -17.87 -15.31
N LEU A 126 -0.54 -18.02 -14.21
CA LEU A 126 -1.05 -17.81 -12.86
C LEU A 126 -1.57 -16.36 -12.69
N TYR A 127 -0.85 -15.39 -13.21
CA TYR A 127 -1.23 -13.96 -13.11
C TYR A 127 -2.27 -13.55 -14.15
N VAL A 128 -2.35 -14.24 -15.28
CA VAL A 128 -3.43 -14.08 -16.27
C VAL A 128 -4.73 -14.61 -15.69
N THR A 129 -4.72 -15.83 -15.17
CA THR A 129 -5.91 -16.47 -14.56
C THR A 129 -6.44 -15.65 -13.39
N SER A 130 -5.55 -15.11 -12.58
CA SER A 130 -5.90 -14.31 -11.41
C SER A 130 -6.24 -12.85 -11.72
N GLY A 131 -6.23 -12.41 -12.99
CA GLY A 131 -6.55 -11.04 -13.41
C GLY A 131 -5.45 -10.00 -13.11
N HIS A 132 -4.41 -10.38 -12.36
CA HIS A 132 -3.33 -9.45 -11.98
C HIS A 132 -2.54 -8.96 -13.19
N TYR A 133 -2.31 -9.82 -14.18
CA TYR A 133 -1.56 -9.44 -15.38
C TYR A 133 -2.27 -8.35 -16.18
N ALA A 134 -3.60 -8.44 -16.33
CA ALA A 134 -4.39 -7.43 -17.03
C ALA A 134 -4.43 -6.08 -16.27
N LYS A 135 -4.44 -6.14 -14.93
CA LYS A 135 -4.55 -4.94 -14.09
C LYS A 135 -3.21 -4.24 -13.86
N TYR A 136 -2.15 -4.99 -13.65
CA TYR A 136 -0.83 -4.48 -13.25
C TYR A 136 0.26 -4.71 -14.29
N GLY A 137 -0.09 -5.09 -15.53
CA GLY A 137 0.88 -5.43 -16.56
C GLY A 137 1.84 -4.28 -16.91
N GLU A 138 1.36 -3.03 -16.86
CA GLU A 138 2.19 -1.84 -17.09
C GLU A 138 3.14 -1.55 -15.91
N ASP A 139 2.71 -1.89 -14.68
CA ASP A 139 3.50 -1.72 -13.44
C ASP A 139 4.27 -2.98 -13.06
N SER A 140 4.32 -3.99 -13.93
CA SER A 140 5.06 -5.22 -13.72
C SER A 140 6.37 -5.22 -14.51
N PHE A 141 7.38 -5.92 -14.00
CA PHE A 141 8.53 -6.27 -14.83
C PHE A 141 8.08 -7.11 -16.01
N GLN A 142 8.73 -6.92 -17.17
CA GLN A 142 8.41 -7.69 -18.36
C GLN A 142 8.60 -9.20 -18.11
N PRO A 143 7.81 -10.07 -18.78
CA PRO A 143 7.93 -11.50 -18.63
C PRO A 143 9.35 -12.02 -18.90
N ILE A 144 9.80 -12.91 -18.04
CA ILE A 144 11.07 -13.60 -18.17
C ILE A 144 10.87 -14.75 -19.16
N GLN A 145 11.57 -14.70 -20.29
CA GLN A 145 11.59 -15.77 -21.28
C GLN A 145 12.53 -16.88 -20.80
N THR A 146 12.13 -18.14 -21.01
CA THR A 146 12.98 -19.30 -20.76
C THR A 146 13.49 -19.90 -22.08
N PRO A 147 14.44 -20.86 -22.05
CA PRO A 147 14.83 -21.58 -23.24
C PRO A 147 13.72 -22.43 -23.89
N SER A 148 12.66 -22.72 -23.17
CA SER A 148 11.48 -23.44 -23.68
C SER A 148 10.53 -22.47 -24.39
N GLU A 149 10.22 -22.76 -25.64
CA GLU A 149 9.32 -21.93 -26.45
C GLU A 149 7.93 -21.81 -25.78
N GLY A 150 7.44 -20.59 -25.62
CA GLY A 150 6.13 -20.30 -25.03
C GLY A 150 6.08 -20.35 -23.50
N GLU A 151 7.18 -20.66 -22.82
CA GLU A 151 7.23 -20.66 -21.37
C GLU A 151 7.70 -19.28 -20.85
N GLU A 152 6.82 -18.60 -20.11
CA GLU A 152 7.06 -17.28 -19.55
C GLU A 152 6.81 -17.25 -18.04
N PHE A 153 7.69 -16.56 -17.32
CA PHE A 153 7.55 -16.31 -15.89
C PHE A 153 7.48 -14.81 -15.60
N LEU A 154 6.86 -14.44 -14.48
CA LEU A 154 6.83 -13.08 -13.98
C LEU A 154 7.45 -13.02 -12.59
N LEU A 155 8.16 -11.92 -12.30
CA LEU A 155 8.41 -11.52 -10.92
C LEU A 155 7.05 -11.17 -10.29
N LYS A 156 6.73 -11.75 -9.14
CA LYS A 156 5.41 -11.57 -8.51
C LYS A 156 5.19 -10.12 -8.09
N PRO A 157 4.15 -9.44 -8.59
CA PRO A 157 3.78 -8.10 -8.16
C PRO A 157 2.96 -8.11 -6.87
N MET A 158 2.36 -9.27 -6.53
CA MET A 158 1.54 -9.55 -5.35
C MET A 158 1.67 -11.00 -4.93
N ASN A 159 1.36 -11.30 -3.65
CA ASN A 159 1.45 -12.67 -3.11
C ASN A 159 0.15 -13.47 -3.27
N CYS A 160 -1.00 -12.79 -3.50
CA CYS A 160 -2.34 -13.39 -3.51
C CYS A 160 -2.45 -14.65 -4.39
N PRO A 161 -1.98 -14.67 -5.66
CA PRO A 161 -2.11 -15.86 -6.51
C PRO A 161 -1.37 -17.08 -5.94
N HIS A 162 -0.20 -16.86 -5.34
CA HIS A 162 0.56 -17.94 -4.73
C HIS A 162 -0.11 -18.50 -3.48
N HIS A 163 -0.70 -17.64 -2.63
CA HIS A 163 -1.43 -18.09 -1.44
C HIS A 163 -2.67 -18.91 -1.82
N CYS A 164 -3.35 -18.56 -2.93
CA CYS A 164 -4.44 -19.38 -3.47
C CYS A 164 -3.95 -20.77 -3.89
N GLU A 165 -2.78 -20.87 -4.55
CA GLU A 165 -2.21 -22.16 -4.91
C GLU A 165 -1.78 -22.97 -3.67
N VAL A 166 -1.27 -22.32 -2.61
CA VAL A 166 -1.03 -22.98 -1.31
C VAL A 166 -2.33 -23.50 -0.72
N PHE A 167 -3.42 -22.73 -0.80
CA PHE A 167 -4.72 -23.18 -0.31
C PHE A 167 -5.23 -24.38 -1.10
N LYS A 168 -5.08 -24.40 -2.43
CA LYS A 168 -5.46 -25.50 -3.32
C LYS A 168 -4.57 -26.75 -3.21
N SER A 169 -3.40 -26.66 -2.57
CA SER A 169 -2.43 -27.77 -2.53
C SER A 169 -2.95 -29.05 -1.89
N ARG A 170 -4.07 -28.98 -1.19
CA ARG A 170 -4.77 -30.14 -0.60
C ARG A 170 -6.27 -29.91 -0.57
N PRO A 171 -7.10 -30.97 -0.67
CA PRO A 171 -8.54 -30.88 -0.48
C PRO A 171 -8.89 -30.30 0.90
N ARG A 172 -9.92 -29.46 0.96
CA ARG A 172 -10.46 -28.87 2.18
C ARG A 172 -11.97 -28.91 2.16
N THR A 173 -12.57 -28.82 3.31
CA THR A 173 -14.01 -28.72 3.51
C THR A 173 -14.34 -27.43 4.25
N TYR A 174 -15.61 -27.02 4.27
CA TYR A 174 -16.06 -25.86 5.03
C TYR A 174 -15.71 -25.97 6.55
N LYS A 175 -15.49 -27.19 7.06
CA LYS A 175 -15.10 -27.43 8.47
C LYS A 175 -13.64 -27.05 8.76
N ASP A 176 -12.82 -26.93 7.72
CA ASP A 176 -11.42 -26.55 7.85
C ASP A 176 -11.26 -25.02 7.90
N LEU A 177 -12.33 -24.27 7.60
CA LEU A 177 -12.35 -22.82 7.57
C LEU A 177 -12.64 -22.20 8.96
N PRO A 178 -12.06 -21.05 9.29
CA PRO A 178 -11.17 -20.24 8.48
C PRO A 178 -9.73 -20.77 8.47
N VAL A 179 -9.06 -20.64 7.31
CA VAL A 179 -7.62 -20.89 7.15
C VAL A 179 -6.91 -19.55 6.95
N ARG A 180 -5.88 -19.30 7.75
CA ARG A 180 -5.11 -18.04 7.72
C ARG A 180 -3.67 -18.34 7.36
N PHE A 181 -3.20 -17.84 6.22
CA PHE A 181 -1.79 -17.89 5.83
C PHE A 181 -1.16 -16.51 5.99
N ALA A 182 0.10 -16.47 6.41
CA ALA A 182 0.89 -15.26 6.50
C ALA A 182 2.29 -15.46 5.94
N GLU A 183 2.79 -14.46 5.25
CA GLU A 183 4.12 -14.45 4.63
C GLU A 183 4.76 -13.07 4.75
N PHE A 184 6.06 -13.03 5.03
CA PHE A 184 6.89 -11.87 4.68
C PHE A 184 7.29 -12.01 3.21
N GLY A 185 6.32 -11.67 2.33
CA GLY A 185 6.41 -11.89 0.90
C GLY A 185 7.09 -10.74 0.20
N THR A 186 8.20 -11.02 -0.52
CA THR A 186 8.86 -10.01 -1.35
C THR A 186 8.17 -9.94 -2.70
N VAL A 187 7.75 -8.74 -3.07
CA VAL A 187 7.08 -8.43 -4.34
C VAL A 187 7.88 -7.41 -5.14
N TYR A 188 7.63 -7.35 -6.45
CA TYR A 188 8.38 -6.54 -7.39
C TYR A 188 7.42 -5.77 -8.29
N ARG A 189 7.60 -4.43 -8.38
CA ARG A 189 6.81 -3.56 -9.23
C ARG A 189 7.73 -2.66 -10.04
N TYR A 190 7.44 -2.49 -11.33
CA TYR A 190 8.22 -1.62 -12.18
C TYR A 190 7.74 -0.18 -12.04
N GLU A 191 8.06 0.41 -10.89
CA GLU A 191 7.79 1.83 -10.64
C GLU A 191 8.64 2.69 -11.57
N GLN A 192 8.06 3.77 -12.12
CA GLN A 192 8.79 4.69 -12.98
C GLN A 192 9.90 5.40 -12.19
N SER A 193 11.05 5.66 -12.84
CA SER A 193 12.23 6.19 -12.13
C SER A 193 11.97 7.54 -11.46
N GLY A 194 11.08 8.37 -12.01
CA GLY A 194 10.68 9.65 -11.42
C GLY A 194 9.79 9.55 -10.16
N GLU A 195 9.24 8.37 -9.87
CA GLU A 195 8.39 8.12 -8.71
C GLU A 195 9.17 7.53 -7.53
N LEU A 196 10.37 6.99 -7.78
CA LEU A 196 11.18 6.35 -6.75
C LEU A 196 11.58 7.34 -5.66
N HIS A 197 11.36 6.96 -4.38
CA HIS A 197 11.63 7.84 -3.25
C HIS A 197 12.07 7.07 -1.99
N GLY A 198 13.38 6.96 -1.78
CA GLY A 198 13.95 6.26 -0.62
C GLY A 198 13.37 4.85 -0.48
N LEU A 199 12.90 4.50 0.72
CA LEU A 199 12.21 3.24 0.99
C LEU A 199 10.68 3.33 0.84
N THR A 200 10.12 4.51 0.59
CA THR A 200 8.67 4.70 0.50
C THR A 200 8.09 4.37 -0.88
N ARG A 201 8.93 4.42 -1.93
CA ARG A 201 8.56 4.00 -3.28
C ARG A 201 9.74 3.29 -3.92
N VAL A 202 9.66 1.98 -4.04
CA VAL A 202 10.74 1.08 -4.46
C VAL A 202 10.24 0.06 -5.46
N ARG A 203 11.16 -0.62 -6.15
CA ARG A 203 10.85 -1.67 -7.13
C ARG A 203 10.84 -3.08 -6.53
N GLY A 204 11.41 -3.26 -5.36
CA GLY A 204 11.39 -4.52 -4.63
C GLY A 204 11.23 -4.27 -3.15
N PHE A 205 10.20 -4.84 -2.53
CA PHE A 205 9.91 -4.68 -1.11
C PHE A 205 9.23 -5.93 -0.55
N THR A 206 9.33 -6.07 0.76
CA THR A 206 8.70 -7.18 1.48
C THR A 206 7.48 -6.66 2.23
N GLN A 207 6.36 -7.32 2.01
CA GLN A 207 5.11 -7.07 2.73
C GLN A 207 4.96 -8.08 3.86
N ASP A 208 4.47 -7.62 4.99
CA ASP A 208 3.78 -8.45 5.98
C ASP A 208 2.38 -8.72 5.43
N ASP A 209 2.23 -9.81 4.71
CA ASP A 209 1.05 -10.12 3.91
C ASP A 209 0.36 -11.39 4.42
N ALA A 210 -0.96 -11.37 4.48
CA ALA A 210 -1.76 -12.49 4.94
C ALA A 210 -3.03 -12.66 4.11
N HIS A 211 -3.44 -13.92 3.93
CA HIS A 211 -4.69 -14.27 3.26
C HIS A 211 -5.52 -15.19 4.16
N ILE A 212 -6.78 -14.84 4.34
CA ILE A 212 -7.75 -15.57 5.14
C ILE A 212 -8.81 -16.14 4.21
N PHE A 213 -8.92 -17.46 4.23
CA PHE A 213 -9.94 -18.21 3.50
C PHE A 213 -11.02 -18.58 4.51
N CYS A 214 -12.22 -18.04 4.33
CA CYS A 214 -13.32 -18.19 5.29
C CYS A 214 -14.67 -18.23 4.56
N THR A 215 -15.72 -18.64 5.25
CA THR A 215 -17.10 -18.57 4.74
C THR A 215 -17.65 -17.15 4.91
N ASN A 216 -18.70 -16.80 4.16
CA ASN A 216 -19.29 -15.45 4.19
C ASN A 216 -19.78 -15.04 5.59
N ASP A 217 -20.26 -15.98 6.39
CA ASP A 217 -20.70 -15.75 7.77
C ASP A 217 -19.52 -15.51 8.74
N GLN A 218 -18.32 -15.97 8.39
CA GLN A 218 -17.10 -15.76 9.19
C GLN A 218 -16.40 -14.41 8.87
N VAL A 219 -16.68 -13.78 7.73
CA VAL A 219 -15.97 -12.56 7.26
C VAL A 219 -15.94 -11.48 8.32
N LYS A 220 -17.08 -11.15 8.91
CA LYS A 220 -17.19 -10.08 9.91
C LYS A 220 -16.29 -10.33 11.12
N GLU A 221 -16.28 -11.55 11.63
CA GLU A 221 -15.44 -11.95 12.75
C GLU A 221 -13.95 -11.91 12.40
N GLU A 222 -13.59 -12.41 11.22
CA GLU A 222 -12.20 -12.43 10.76
C GLU A 222 -11.64 -11.02 10.51
N VAL A 223 -12.40 -10.15 9.88
CA VAL A 223 -12.02 -8.72 9.73
C VAL A 223 -11.82 -8.06 11.10
N GLY A 224 -12.71 -8.35 12.06
CA GLY A 224 -12.56 -7.86 13.43
C GLY A 224 -11.25 -8.30 14.10
N LYS A 225 -10.82 -9.55 13.89
CA LYS A 225 -9.55 -10.08 14.39
C LYS A 225 -8.33 -9.45 13.70
N VAL A 226 -8.43 -9.17 12.40
CA VAL A 226 -7.38 -8.44 11.67
C VAL A 226 -7.20 -7.05 12.25
N ILE A 227 -8.30 -6.32 12.48
CA ILE A 227 -8.25 -4.99 13.10
C ILE A 227 -7.60 -5.06 14.48
N ASP A 228 -7.98 -6.03 15.33
CA ASP A 228 -7.37 -6.21 16.66
C ASP A 228 -5.85 -6.42 16.56
N LEU A 229 -5.39 -7.23 15.60
CA LEU A 229 -3.98 -7.46 15.36
C LEU A 229 -3.25 -6.18 14.91
N VAL A 230 -3.83 -5.43 13.97
CA VAL A 230 -3.28 -4.15 13.51
C VAL A 230 -3.17 -3.15 14.66
N LEU A 231 -4.23 -3.01 15.46
CA LEU A 231 -4.24 -2.11 16.62
C LEU A 231 -3.20 -2.52 17.67
N TYR A 232 -3.02 -3.81 17.90
CA TYR A 232 -1.96 -4.33 18.79
C TYR A 232 -0.57 -3.95 18.28
N ILE A 233 -0.32 -4.10 16.96
CA ILE A 233 0.96 -3.74 16.33
C ILE A 233 1.19 -2.23 16.43
N PHE A 234 0.20 -1.42 16.08
CA PHE A 234 0.30 0.04 16.11
C PHE A 234 0.58 0.54 17.52
N LYS A 235 -0.13 0.03 18.52
CA LYS A 235 0.11 0.36 19.92
C LYS A 235 1.53 -0.02 20.36
N THR A 236 2.03 -1.18 19.97
CA THR A 236 3.37 -1.66 20.34
C THR A 236 4.47 -0.81 19.68
N LEU A 237 4.25 -0.33 18.45
CA LEU A 237 5.17 0.52 17.71
C LEU A 237 4.95 2.02 17.94
N ASN A 238 4.01 2.37 18.84
CA ASN A 238 3.67 3.75 19.20
C ASN A 238 3.16 4.60 18.02
N PHE A 239 2.38 3.98 17.12
CA PHE A 239 1.61 4.66 16.09
C PHE A 239 0.22 5.02 16.65
N GLU A 240 0.09 6.21 17.24
CA GLU A 240 -1.14 6.65 17.90
C GLU A 240 -2.01 7.55 17.00
N ASP A 241 -1.40 8.28 16.05
CA ASP A 241 -2.10 9.21 15.15
C ASP A 241 -2.36 8.54 13.79
N PHE A 242 -3.49 7.88 13.68
CA PHE A 242 -3.96 7.27 12.42
C PHE A 242 -5.47 7.45 12.23
N ILE A 243 -5.90 7.35 10.98
CA ILE A 243 -7.30 7.36 10.57
C ILE A 243 -7.56 6.06 9.81
N ALA A 244 -8.70 5.42 10.06
CA ALA A 244 -9.15 4.28 9.28
C ALA A 244 -9.98 4.76 8.08
N GLN A 245 -9.45 4.60 6.88
CA GLN A 245 -10.15 4.96 5.65
C GLN A 245 -10.92 3.76 5.12
N VAL A 246 -12.24 3.88 5.03
CA VAL A 246 -13.11 2.90 4.40
C VAL A 246 -13.18 3.22 2.91
N SER A 247 -12.46 2.44 2.11
CA SER A 247 -12.32 2.62 0.67
C SER A 247 -13.36 1.77 -0.06
N LEU A 248 -14.30 2.43 -0.72
CA LEU A 248 -15.46 1.84 -1.37
C LEU A 248 -15.36 1.94 -2.89
N ARG A 249 -16.19 1.15 -3.59
CA ARG A 249 -16.32 1.24 -5.06
C ARG A 249 -16.80 2.62 -5.51
N ASP A 250 -16.42 2.99 -6.75
CA ASP A 250 -16.91 4.18 -7.42
C ASP A 250 -18.28 3.88 -8.04
N PRO A 251 -19.37 4.47 -7.56
CA PRO A 251 -20.70 4.22 -8.09
C PRO A 251 -20.89 4.71 -9.53
N GLU A 252 -20.02 5.62 -10.00
CA GLU A 252 -20.06 6.13 -11.37
C GLU A 252 -19.28 5.26 -12.38
N LYS A 253 -18.50 4.28 -11.89
CA LYS A 253 -17.63 3.43 -12.71
C LYS A 253 -17.69 1.95 -12.29
N PRO A 254 -18.88 1.34 -12.31
CA PRO A 254 -19.06 -0.05 -11.85
C PRO A 254 -18.23 -1.06 -12.66
N GLU A 255 -17.92 -0.75 -13.92
CA GLU A 255 -17.12 -1.60 -14.81
C GLU A 255 -15.67 -1.84 -14.35
N LYS A 256 -15.20 -1.06 -13.38
CA LYS A 256 -13.87 -1.26 -12.80
C LYS A 256 -13.79 -2.41 -11.81
N TYR A 257 -14.93 -2.89 -11.36
CA TYR A 257 -15.05 -3.84 -10.25
C TYR A 257 -15.60 -5.16 -10.73
N ILE A 258 -15.08 -6.25 -10.19
CA ILE A 258 -15.59 -7.61 -10.46
C ILE A 258 -16.54 -8.02 -9.35
N GLY A 259 -17.46 -8.95 -9.68
CA GLY A 259 -18.42 -9.48 -8.72
C GLY A 259 -19.81 -8.90 -8.84
N SER A 260 -20.74 -9.46 -8.07
CA SER A 260 -22.14 -9.01 -8.06
C SER A 260 -22.33 -7.82 -7.11
N ASP A 261 -23.28 -6.94 -7.44
CA ASP A 261 -23.63 -5.80 -6.58
C ASP A 261 -24.06 -6.25 -5.19
N GLU A 262 -24.78 -7.38 -5.09
CA GLU A 262 -25.21 -7.92 -3.80
C GLU A 262 -24.03 -8.28 -2.88
N ASN A 263 -22.99 -8.89 -3.44
CA ASN A 263 -21.79 -9.25 -2.69
C ASN A 263 -21.00 -8.00 -2.29
N TRP A 264 -20.91 -7.01 -3.18
CA TRP A 264 -20.30 -5.73 -2.87
C TRP A 264 -21.02 -4.99 -1.73
N ASP A 265 -22.35 -4.90 -1.79
CA ASP A 265 -23.15 -4.24 -0.75
C ASP A 265 -22.96 -4.91 0.61
N LYS A 266 -22.90 -6.26 0.65
CA LYS A 266 -22.61 -7.01 1.89
C LYS A 266 -21.21 -6.75 2.41
N ALA A 267 -20.21 -6.77 1.54
CA ALA A 267 -18.81 -6.56 1.93
C ALA A 267 -18.57 -5.13 2.44
N GLU A 268 -19.09 -4.11 1.72
CA GLU A 268 -19.00 -2.70 2.11
C GLU A 268 -19.73 -2.42 3.43
N LYS A 269 -20.89 -3.02 3.64
CA LYS A 269 -21.63 -2.93 4.89
C LYS A 269 -20.86 -3.57 6.05
N SER A 270 -20.33 -4.77 5.82
CA SER A 270 -19.59 -5.52 6.84
C SER A 270 -18.34 -4.77 7.32
N ILE A 271 -17.55 -4.22 6.40
CA ILE A 271 -16.34 -3.45 6.73
C ILE A 271 -16.67 -2.19 7.55
N LYS A 272 -17.73 -1.47 7.19
CA LYS A 272 -18.19 -0.28 7.94
C LYS A 272 -18.61 -0.66 9.35
N GLU A 273 -19.49 -1.65 9.49
CA GLU A 273 -19.99 -2.11 10.78
C GLU A 273 -18.86 -2.55 11.72
N VAL A 274 -17.89 -3.31 11.20
CA VAL A 274 -16.75 -3.76 12.02
C VAL A 274 -15.88 -2.59 12.45
N ALA A 275 -15.60 -1.64 11.56
CA ALA A 275 -14.82 -0.45 11.92
C ALA A 275 -15.50 0.37 13.03
N GLU A 276 -16.83 0.55 12.94
CA GLU A 276 -17.62 1.22 13.97
C GLU A 276 -17.64 0.44 15.30
N GLU A 277 -17.85 -0.89 15.25
CA GLU A 277 -17.83 -1.76 16.44
C GLU A 277 -16.48 -1.74 17.17
N LYS A 278 -15.37 -1.57 16.43
CA LYS A 278 -14.02 -1.42 16.97
C LYS A 278 -13.71 0.00 17.46
N GLY A 279 -14.63 0.94 17.30
CA GLY A 279 -14.49 2.33 17.75
C GLY A 279 -13.43 3.12 16.96
N LEU A 280 -13.19 2.75 15.71
CA LEU A 280 -12.23 3.44 14.86
C LEU A 280 -12.78 4.80 14.40
N GLU A 281 -11.92 5.83 14.38
CA GLU A 281 -12.23 7.07 13.68
C GLU A 281 -12.10 6.80 12.18
N THR A 282 -13.24 6.86 11.46
CA THR A 282 -13.30 6.48 10.05
C THR A 282 -13.59 7.67 9.14
N VAL A 283 -13.02 7.61 7.94
CA VAL A 283 -13.41 8.42 6.78
C VAL A 283 -13.80 7.48 5.65
N VAL A 284 -14.76 7.88 4.84
CA VAL A 284 -15.21 7.08 3.68
C VAL A 284 -14.74 7.75 2.41
N GLU A 285 -14.04 6.97 1.57
CA GLU A 285 -13.57 7.40 0.25
C GLU A 285 -14.11 6.47 -0.84
N TYR A 286 -14.73 7.08 -1.87
CA TYR A 286 -15.26 6.36 -3.01
C TYR A 286 -14.25 6.31 -4.15
N GLY A 287 -14.20 5.17 -4.85
CA GLY A 287 -13.29 4.97 -5.96
C GLY A 287 -11.91 4.40 -5.58
N GLU A 288 -11.65 4.25 -4.28
CA GLU A 288 -10.37 3.78 -3.75
C GLU A 288 -10.38 2.28 -3.37
N ALA A 289 -11.50 1.58 -3.57
CA ALA A 289 -11.60 0.13 -3.39
C ALA A 289 -10.67 -0.63 -4.35
N ALA A 290 -10.23 -1.82 -3.96
CA ALA A 290 -9.60 -2.75 -4.88
C ALA A 290 -10.62 -3.19 -5.93
N PHE A 291 -10.16 -3.65 -7.11
CA PHE A 291 -11.08 -4.08 -8.17
C PHE A 291 -11.93 -5.29 -7.77
N TYR A 292 -11.53 -6.03 -6.76
CA TYR A 292 -12.18 -7.24 -6.24
C TYR A 292 -12.89 -7.04 -4.89
N GLY A 293 -12.75 -5.90 -4.22
CA GLY A 293 -13.41 -5.70 -2.94
C GLY A 293 -13.11 -4.40 -2.22
N PRO A 294 -13.95 -4.02 -1.24
CA PRO A 294 -13.71 -2.85 -0.40
C PRO A 294 -12.52 -3.06 0.53
N LYS A 295 -11.93 -1.93 0.97
CA LYS A 295 -10.74 -1.94 1.84
C LYS A 295 -10.97 -1.10 3.09
N LEU A 296 -10.28 -1.47 4.16
CA LEU A 296 -10.03 -0.65 5.32
C LEU A 296 -8.55 -0.30 5.37
N ASP A 297 -8.21 0.93 4.99
CA ASP A 297 -6.84 1.42 4.95
C ASP A 297 -6.49 2.16 6.23
N PHE A 298 -5.34 1.85 6.82
CA PHE A 298 -4.84 2.52 8.02
C PHE A 298 -3.86 3.61 7.61
N MET A 299 -4.34 4.86 7.69
CA MET A 299 -3.64 6.06 7.25
C MET A 299 -2.94 6.72 8.42
N VAL A 300 -1.61 6.59 8.50
CA VAL A 300 -0.79 7.17 9.56
C VAL A 300 -0.27 8.55 9.13
N ARG A 301 -0.25 9.50 10.06
CA ARG A 301 0.31 10.84 9.82
C ARG A 301 1.77 10.91 10.17
N ASP A 302 2.56 11.48 9.26
CA ASP A 302 3.96 11.79 9.53
C ASP A 302 4.14 13.11 10.30
N ALA A 303 5.39 13.42 10.67
CA ALA A 303 5.72 14.60 11.49
C ALA A 303 5.36 15.95 10.84
N ILE A 304 5.04 16.00 9.55
CA ILE A 304 4.58 17.21 8.83
C ILE A 304 3.12 17.13 8.40
N GLY A 305 2.37 16.15 8.93
CA GLY A 305 0.93 15.99 8.70
C GLY A 305 0.55 15.36 7.36
N ARG A 306 1.49 14.74 6.63
CA ARG A 306 1.16 13.94 5.44
C ARG A 306 0.66 12.58 5.89
N THR A 307 -0.38 12.10 5.22
CA THR A 307 -0.93 10.77 5.47
C THR A 307 -0.26 9.73 4.58
N TRP A 308 0.04 8.57 5.17
CA TRP A 308 0.64 7.43 4.50
C TRP A 308 -0.17 6.18 4.81
N GLN A 309 -0.52 5.41 3.79
CA GLN A 309 -1.12 4.09 3.99
C GLN A 309 -0.05 3.14 4.53
N LEU A 310 -0.20 2.74 5.79
CA LEU A 310 0.75 1.84 6.44
C LEU A 310 0.28 0.39 6.40
N GLY A 311 -1.01 0.17 6.43
CA GLY A 311 -1.63 -1.16 6.34
C GLY A 311 -2.99 -1.09 5.67
N THR A 312 -3.45 -2.23 5.18
CA THR A 312 -4.78 -2.39 4.59
C THR A 312 -5.35 -3.76 4.95
N SER A 313 -6.66 -3.82 5.12
CA SER A 313 -7.44 -5.05 5.17
C SER A 313 -8.47 -5.03 4.06
N GLU A 314 -8.45 -6.01 3.20
CA GLU A 314 -9.32 -6.12 2.03
C GLU A 314 -10.31 -7.27 2.23
N SER A 315 -11.56 -7.07 1.82
CA SER A 315 -12.56 -8.12 1.79
C SER A 315 -12.95 -8.37 0.34
N ALA A 316 -12.60 -9.51 -0.23
CA ALA A 316 -13.00 -9.85 -1.58
C ALA A 316 -14.53 -10.00 -1.66
N ALA A 317 -15.18 -9.19 -2.49
CA ALA A 317 -16.63 -9.24 -2.71
C ALA A 317 -17.05 -10.49 -3.51
N GLU A 318 -16.13 -10.99 -4.30
CA GLU A 318 -16.18 -12.36 -4.87
C GLU A 318 -14.82 -12.99 -4.63
N LEU A 319 -14.82 -14.09 -3.91
CA LEU A 319 -13.66 -14.99 -4.00
C LEU A 319 -13.42 -15.27 -5.48
N TRP A 320 -12.19 -15.24 -5.90
CA TRP A 320 -11.66 -15.68 -7.18
C TRP A 320 -12.33 -16.97 -7.63
N VAL A 321 -13.59 -16.81 -8.10
CA VAL A 321 -14.54 -17.91 -8.35
C VAL A 321 -14.04 -18.87 -9.41
N GLY A 322 -13.14 -18.42 -10.31
CA GLY A 322 -12.45 -19.30 -11.25
C GLY A 322 -11.30 -20.11 -10.67
N ALA A 323 -10.81 -19.77 -9.48
CA ALA A 323 -9.64 -20.42 -8.90
C ALA A 323 -9.87 -21.09 -7.55
N CYS A 324 -10.92 -20.72 -6.80
CA CYS A 324 -11.23 -21.30 -5.49
C CYS A 324 -12.65 -21.89 -5.37
N ALA A 325 -13.61 -21.52 -6.23
CA ALA A 325 -15.00 -21.99 -6.10
C ALA A 325 -15.23 -23.45 -6.56
N GLU A 326 -14.34 -24.02 -7.36
CA GLU A 326 -14.38 -25.46 -7.68
C GLU A 326 -13.94 -26.37 -6.54
N LEU A 327 -13.62 -25.80 -5.37
CA LEU A 327 -13.07 -26.55 -4.25
C LEU A 327 -14.00 -26.67 -3.01
N VAL A 328 -15.22 -26.14 -3.10
CA VAL A 328 -16.21 -26.23 -2.00
C VAL A 328 -17.54 -26.76 -2.54
N GLU A 329 -17.55 -27.97 -3.05
CA GLU A 329 -18.74 -28.81 -3.09
C GLU A 329 -18.73 -29.82 -1.91
#